data_3f4b95f224f77d7d4bb765cd5ee3aec2
#
_entry.id   3f4b95f224f77d7d4bb765cd5ee3aec2
#
_cell.length_a   1.000
_cell.length_b   1.000
_cell.length_c   1.000
_cell.angle_alpha   90.00
_cell.angle_beta   90.00
_cell.angle_gamma   90.00
#
_symmetry.space_group_name_H-M   'P 1'
#
loop_
_entity.id
_entity.type
_entity.pdbx_description
1 polymer ?
#
loop_
_entity_poly.entity_id
_entity_poly.type
_entity_poly.pdbx_seq_one_letter_code
_entity_poly.pdbx_strand_id
1 'polypeptide(L)'
;DAIFCHFGHTKYAVSKIKKLGTNNLSGLSAIGGVVYARDLSIRAPHNVFTNGKKMKKGAKKLGYSLTRNSEAMAKHFNFANEDTEPANGKTAKSVTIPFSNYSTCKMKYSAKSKTYKKYEYGQKHMDTYYKKQLAFKNVIIQLVSESNIDHNGYQTMKLGNTSGKGYYYSDGKRISITWKRVETTNEMAYYDESGNVLTINPGKTYIAVYPKNRQNLIK
;
A
#
# COMPACT_ATOMS: atom_id res chain seq x y z
N ASP A 1 -15.23 -7.05 -4.12
CA ASP A 1 -15.42 -8.12 -3.11
C ASP A 1 -14.38 -8.19 -2.01
N ALA A 2 -13.45 -7.25 -1.85
CA ALA A 2 -12.57 -7.22 -0.68
C ALA A 2 -13.35 -6.79 0.57
N ILE A 3 -13.00 -7.38 1.72
CA ILE A 3 -13.55 -6.96 3.01
C ILE A 3 -12.62 -5.92 3.61
N PHE A 4 -13.13 -4.70 3.82
CA PHE A 4 -12.38 -3.62 4.44
C PHE A 4 -12.38 -3.75 5.96
N CYS A 5 -11.23 -3.96 6.57
CA CYS A 5 -11.07 -4.06 8.02
C CYS A 5 -10.49 -2.76 8.56
N HIS A 6 -11.19 -2.13 9.53
CA HIS A 6 -10.73 -0.87 10.10
C HIS A 6 -11.17 -0.68 11.55
N PHE A 7 -10.36 0.10 12.29
CA PHE A 7 -10.73 0.57 13.62
C PHE A 7 -10.62 2.10 13.66
N GLY A 8 -11.76 2.76 13.69
CA GLY A 8 -11.84 4.21 13.48
C GLY A 8 -12.12 4.59 12.03
N HIS A 9 -12.70 5.76 11.84
CA HIS A 9 -13.02 6.35 10.55
C HIS A 9 -13.29 7.84 10.66
N THR A 10 -13.22 8.56 9.54
CA THR A 10 -13.75 9.91 9.39
C THR A 10 -15.17 9.86 8.82
N LYS A 11 -15.94 10.96 8.93
CA LYS A 11 -17.26 11.10 8.28
C LYS A 11 -17.19 10.82 6.76
N TYR A 12 -16.09 11.22 6.11
CA TYR A 12 -15.87 11.00 4.68
C TYR A 12 -15.71 9.52 4.34
N ALA A 13 -14.97 8.77 5.16
CA ALA A 13 -14.81 7.32 4.99
C ALA A 13 -16.15 6.59 5.15
N VAL A 14 -16.95 6.93 6.18
CA VAL A 14 -18.29 6.35 6.37
C VAL A 14 -19.16 6.56 5.15
N SER A 15 -19.25 7.80 4.67
CA SER A 15 -20.05 8.15 3.48
C SER A 15 -19.58 7.37 2.25
N LYS A 16 -18.27 7.24 2.04
CA LYS A 16 -17.72 6.50 0.89
C LYS A 16 -17.98 4.99 1.00
N ILE A 17 -17.80 4.39 2.18
CA ILE A 17 -18.11 2.97 2.46
C ILE A 17 -19.57 2.68 2.13
N LYS A 18 -20.50 3.52 2.63
CA LYS A 18 -21.94 3.39 2.37
C LYS A 18 -22.25 3.53 0.88
N LYS A 19 -21.73 4.58 0.22
CA LYS A 19 -21.95 4.83 -1.21
C LYS A 19 -21.48 3.68 -2.10
N LEU A 20 -20.37 3.05 -1.75
CA LEU A 20 -19.78 1.95 -2.53
C LEU A 20 -20.31 0.57 -2.15
N GLY A 21 -21.17 0.45 -1.13
CA GLY A 21 -21.63 -0.85 -0.63
C GLY A 21 -20.49 -1.75 -0.15
N THR A 22 -19.39 -1.15 0.35
CA THR A 22 -18.19 -1.91 0.68
C THR A 22 -18.43 -2.80 1.90
N ASN A 23 -18.22 -4.11 1.76
CA ASN A 23 -18.19 -5.02 2.88
C ASN A 23 -17.11 -4.59 3.88
N ASN A 24 -17.49 -4.37 5.16
CA ASN A 24 -16.51 -3.89 6.11
C ASN A 24 -16.68 -4.49 7.51
N LEU A 25 -15.56 -4.63 8.19
CA LEU A 25 -15.46 -5.05 9.59
C LEU A 25 -14.99 -3.83 10.38
N SER A 26 -15.96 -3.03 10.84
CA SER A 26 -15.68 -1.83 11.63
C SER A 26 -15.48 -2.17 13.09
N GLY A 27 -14.36 -1.74 13.68
CA GLY A 27 -14.13 -1.87 15.13
C GLY A 27 -15.02 -0.99 15.98
N LEU A 28 -15.73 -0.03 15.38
CA LEU A 28 -16.69 0.87 16.07
C LEU A 28 -18.15 0.40 15.96
N SER A 29 -18.41 -0.74 15.34
CA SER A 29 -19.76 -1.34 15.22
C SER A 29 -19.90 -2.56 16.12
N ALA A 30 -21.11 -3.14 16.19
CA ALA A 30 -21.41 -4.32 16.99
C ALA A 30 -20.49 -5.53 16.67
N ILE A 31 -19.99 -5.65 15.44
CA ILE A 31 -19.05 -6.71 15.08
C ILE A 31 -17.64 -6.48 15.66
N GLY A 32 -17.33 -5.27 16.11
CA GLY A 32 -16.01 -4.88 16.59
C GLY A 32 -15.45 -5.79 17.67
N GLY A 33 -16.25 -6.15 18.67
CA GLY A 33 -15.85 -7.05 19.76
C GLY A 33 -15.59 -8.50 19.33
N VAL A 34 -16.07 -8.91 18.15
CA VAL A 34 -15.78 -10.23 17.57
C VAL A 34 -14.45 -10.22 16.82
N VAL A 35 -14.16 -9.10 16.15
CA VAL A 35 -13.05 -8.99 15.21
C VAL A 35 -11.78 -8.45 15.87
N TYR A 36 -11.92 -7.51 16.79
CA TYR A 36 -10.79 -6.80 17.39
C TYR A 36 -10.65 -7.09 18.88
N ALA A 37 -9.44 -6.93 19.39
CA ALA A 37 -9.15 -6.93 20.82
C ALA A 37 -8.09 -5.88 21.11
N ARG A 38 -8.11 -5.32 22.34
CA ARG A 38 -7.06 -4.41 22.81
C ARG A 38 -6.04 -5.18 23.63
N ASP A 39 -4.78 -4.89 23.37
CA ASP A 39 -3.68 -5.29 24.23
C ASP A 39 -3.42 -4.16 25.23
N LEU A 40 -3.78 -4.38 26.49
CA LEU A 40 -3.68 -3.36 27.54
C LEU A 40 -2.24 -3.08 27.97
N SER A 41 -1.26 -3.92 27.58
CA SER A 41 0.16 -3.66 27.81
C SER A 41 0.72 -2.58 26.90
N ILE A 42 -0.03 -2.22 25.84
CA ILE A 42 0.34 -1.19 24.86
C ILE A 42 -0.55 0.05 25.05
N ARG A 43 0.07 1.22 24.99
CA ARG A 43 -0.66 2.49 25.13
C ARG A 43 -1.66 2.71 23.98
N ALA A 44 -2.90 3.06 24.32
CA ALA A 44 -3.88 3.50 23.34
C ALA A 44 -3.41 4.77 22.60
N PRO A 45 -3.82 4.96 21.32
CA PRO A 45 -4.78 4.18 20.54
C PRO A 45 -4.14 2.99 19.79
N HIS A 46 -2.83 2.78 19.86
CA HIS A 46 -2.06 1.84 19.05
C HIS A 46 -2.07 0.39 19.57
N ASN A 47 -3.09 0.02 20.34
CA ASN A 47 -3.20 -1.25 21.05
C ASN A 47 -4.36 -2.13 20.59
N VAL A 48 -4.88 -1.89 19.39
CA VAL A 48 -5.96 -2.69 18.79
C VAL A 48 -5.40 -3.68 17.79
N PHE A 49 -5.73 -4.94 17.98
CA PHE A 49 -5.23 -6.05 17.16
C PHE A 49 -6.36 -6.93 16.65
N THR A 50 -6.09 -7.60 15.54
CA THR A 50 -6.92 -8.66 14.97
C THR A 50 -6.05 -9.73 14.34
N ASN A 51 -6.66 -10.81 13.87
CA ASN A 51 -6.00 -11.86 13.09
C ASN A 51 -6.96 -12.46 12.07
N GLY A 52 -6.45 -13.25 11.13
CA GLY A 52 -7.22 -13.85 10.05
C GLY A 52 -8.40 -14.69 10.55
N LYS A 53 -8.27 -15.41 11.68
CA LYS A 53 -9.36 -16.21 12.28
C LYS A 53 -10.51 -15.33 12.75
N LYS A 54 -10.19 -14.25 13.47
CA LYS A 54 -11.20 -13.27 13.94
C LYS A 54 -11.87 -12.54 12.77
N MET A 55 -11.11 -12.11 11.76
CA MET A 55 -11.66 -11.47 10.57
C MET A 55 -12.62 -12.41 9.81
N LYS A 56 -12.23 -13.66 9.58
CA LYS A 56 -13.10 -14.68 8.97
C LYS A 56 -14.38 -14.92 9.78
N LYS A 57 -14.28 -14.97 11.12
CA LYS A 57 -15.43 -15.12 12.01
C LYS A 57 -16.40 -13.94 11.89
N GLY A 58 -15.86 -12.71 11.88
CA GLY A 58 -16.65 -11.49 11.70
C GLY A 58 -17.33 -11.42 10.35
N ALA A 59 -16.62 -11.74 9.28
CA ALA A 59 -17.16 -11.78 7.92
C ALA A 59 -18.33 -12.77 7.80
N LYS A 60 -18.15 -13.99 8.32
CA LYS A 60 -19.23 -15.01 8.35
C LYS A 60 -20.45 -14.53 9.11
N LYS A 61 -20.26 -13.85 10.27
CA LYS A 61 -21.39 -13.31 11.06
C LYS A 61 -22.18 -12.23 10.32
N LEU A 62 -21.55 -11.50 9.41
CA LEU A 62 -22.19 -10.48 8.58
C LEU A 62 -22.65 -11.01 7.21
N GLY A 63 -22.53 -12.32 6.95
CA GLY A 63 -22.93 -12.93 5.68
C GLY A 63 -22.02 -12.58 4.50
N TYR A 64 -20.77 -12.11 4.76
CA TYR A 64 -19.83 -11.79 3.70
C TYR A 64 -19.19 -13.04 3.13
N SER A 65 -19.10 -13.11 1.80
CA SER A 65 -18.37 -14.18 1.10
C SER A 65 -16.89 -14.15 1.47
N LEU A 66 -16.32 -15.31 1.70
CA LEU A 66 -14.87 -15.51 1.87
C LEU A 66 -14.18 -15.99 0.60
N THR A 67 -14.96 -16.28 -0.42
CA THR A 67 -14.46 -16.63 -1.75
C THR A 67 -14.46 -15.39 -2.63
N ARG A 68 -13.40 -15.24 -3.42
CA ARG A 68 -13.26 -14.15 -4.36
C ARG A 68 -14.15 -14.42 -5.59
N ASN A 69 -14.85 -13.41 -6.06
CA ASN A 69 -15.52 -13.49 -7.35
C ASN A 69 -14.46 -13.40 -8.46
N SER A 70 -14.36 -14.43 -9.30
CA SER A 70 -13.40 -14.52 -10.40
C SER A 70 -13.60 -13.40 -11.45
N GLU A 71 -14.82 -12.96 -11.66
CA GLU A 71 -15.15 -11.87 -12.61
C GLU A 71 -14.65 -10.50 -12.14
N ALA A 72 -14.51 -10.31 -10.82
CA ALA A 72 -14.01 -9.07 -10.22
C ALA A 72 -12.47 -9.02 -10.12
N MET A 73 -11.75 -9.93 -10.76
CA MET A 73 -10.29 -10.00 -10.71
C MET A 73 -9.63 -9.03 -11.69
N ALA A 74 -9.57 -7.75 -11.32
CA ALA A 74 -8.70 -6.82 -12.02
C ALA A 74 -7.23 -7.26 -11.90
N LYS A 75 -6.53 -7.33 -13.02
CA LYS A 75 -5.09 -7.53 -13.05
C LYS A 75 -4.42 -6.21 -12.67
N HIS A 76 -3.76 -6.18 -11.49
CA HIS A 76 -3.05 -4.98 -11.05
C HIS A 76 -1.57 -5.01 -11.41
N PHE A 77 -1.00 -6.20 -11.59
CA PHE A 77 0.42 -6.38 -11.86
C PHE A 77 0.63 -7.44 -12.93
N ASN A 78 1.59 -7.16 -13.80
CA ASN A 78 2.17 -8.12 -14.72
C ASN A 78 3.51 -8.59 -14.13
N PHE A 79 3.56 -9.84 -13.67
CA PHE A 79 4.77 -10.40 -13.07
C PHE A 79 5.64 -11.07 -14.14
N ALA A 80 6.96 -10.86 -14.03
CA ALA A 80 7.94 -11.63 -14.77
C ALA A 80 7.95 -13.09 -14.32
N ASN A 81 8.36 -13.99 -15.18
CA ASN A 81 8.57 -15.39 -14.82
C ASN A 81 9.82 -15.56 -13.94
N GLU A 82 10.81 -14.72 -14.11
CA GLU A 82 12.09 -14.72 -13.39
C GLU A 82 12.59 -13.30 -13.11
N ASP A 83 13.61 -13.19 -12.27
CA ASP A 83 14.22 -11.91 -11.93
C ASP A 83 14.91 -11.26 -13.13
N THR A 84 14.54 -10.03 -13.42
CA THR A 84 15.11 -9.21 -14.51
C THR A 84 15.45 -7.81 -14.01
N GLU A 85 16.63 -7.32 -14.32
CA GLU A 85 16.94 -5.90 -14.08
C GLU A 85 16.03 -5.01 -14.95
N PRO A 86 15.48 -3.91 -14.41
CA PRO A 86 14.76 -2.94 -15.22
C PRO A 86 15.62 -2.39 -16.34
N ALA A 87 15.18 -2.57 -17.60
CA ALA A 87 15.88 -2.07 -18.78
C ALA A 87 16.09 -0.55 -18.68
N ASN A 88 17.27 -0.07 -19.07
CA ASN A 88 17.67 1.34 -19.00
C ASN A 88 17.60 1.97 -17.60
N GLY A 89 17.50 1.13 -16.56
CA GLY A 89 17.40 1.58 -15.17
C GLY A 89 18.67 2.28 -14.68
N LYS A 90 18.51 3.44 -14.06
CA LYS A 90 19.60 4.14 -13.36
C LYS A 90 19.92 3.42 -12.06
N THR A 91 21.20 3.36 -11.69
CA THR A 91 21.61 2.77 -10.40
C THR A 91 20.90 3.46 -9.24
N ALA A 92 20.28 2.66 -8.36
CA ALA A 92 19.50 3.12 -7.23
C ALA A 92 19.65 2.16 -6.04
N LYS A 93 20.81 2.21 -5.39
CA LYS A 93 21.12 1.36 -4.21
C LYS A 93 20.39 1.78 -2.94
N SER A 94 19.74 2.92 -2.93
CA SER A 94 18.89 3.38 -1.83
C SER A 94 17.77 4.27 -2.34
N VAL A 95 16.70 4.36 -1.57
CA VAL A 95 15.64 5.34 -1.73
C VAL A 95 15.18 5.83 -0.37
N THR A 96 15.00 7.14 -0.24
CA THR A 96 14.49 7.79 0.97
C THR A 96 13.20 8.52 0.63
N ILE A 97 12.12 8.20 1.35
CA ILE A 97 10.77 8.72 1.12
C ILE A 97 10.31 9.41 2.41
N PRO A 98 10.40 10.73 2.53
CA PRO A 98 9.99 11.48 3.72
C PRO A 98 8.48 11.74 3.66
N PHE A 99 7.68 10.90 4.31
CA PHE A 99 6.22 11.05 4.36
C PHE A 99 5.79 12.26 5.19
N SER A 100 6.52 12.57 6.25
CA SER A 100 6.30 13.75 7.11
C SER A 100 7.60 14.12 7.82
N ASN A 101 7.57 15.18 8.62
CA ASN A 101 8.69 15.54 9.50
C ASN A 101 9.02 14.46 10.54
N TYR A 102 8.06 13.56 10.80
CA TYR A 102 8.19 12.51 11.82
C TYR A 102 8.38 11.12 11.24
N SER A 103 8.04 10.91 9.96
CA SER A 103 8.09 9.59 9.34
C SER A 103 8.86 9.64 8.03
N THR A 104 10.01 8.99 8.03
CA THR A 104 10.85 8.83 6.85
C THR A 104 11.17 7.36 6.63
N CYS A 105 10.66 6.81 5.54
CA CYS A 105 11.01 5.48 5.09
C CYS A 105 12.31 5.55 4.28
N LYS A 106 13.31 4.78 4.68
CA LYS A 106 14.52 4.58 3.89
C LYS A 106 14.63 3.11 3.52
N MET A 107 15.00 2.84 2.28
CA MET A 107 15.27 1.49 1.82
C MET A 107 16.68 1.41 1.23
N LYS A 108 17.40 0.33 1.54
CA LYS A 108 18.75 0.06 1.04
C LYS A 108 18.75 -1.27 0.31
N TYR A 109 19.21 -1.28 -0.92
CA TYR A 109 19.36 -2.49 -1.71
C TYR A 109 20.48 -3.38 -1.16
N SER A 110 20.19 -4.66 -1.10
CA SER A 110 21.16 -5.71 -0.77
C SER A 110 21.32 -6.64 -1.96
N ALA A 111 22.48 -6.62 -2.60
CA ALA A 111 22.77 -7.49 -3.73
C ALA A 111 22.70 -8.98 -3.36
N LYS A 112 23.11 -9.34 -2.13
CA LYS A 112 23.04 -10.73 -1.63
C LYS A 112 21.63 -11.30 -1.64
N SER A 113 20.63 -10.52 -1.23
CA SER A 113 19.21 -10.95 -1.18
C SER A 113 18.39 -10.42 -2.33
N LYS A 114 18.95 -9.61 -3.22
CA LYS A 114 18.28 -8.91 -4.32
C LYS A 114 17.00 -8.18 -3.85
N THR A 115 17.04 -7.55 -2.65
CA THR A 115 15.89 -6.86 -2.06
C THR A 115 16.27 -5.53 -1.44
N TYR A 116 15.30 -4.63 -1.35
CA TYR A 116 15.39 -3.38 -0.62
C TYR A 116 14.99 -3.59 0.85
N LYS A 117 15.95 -3.46 1.77
CA LYS A 117 15.74 -3.57 3.22
C LYS A 117 15.20 -2.27 3.77
N LYS A 118 14.07 -2.33 4.48
CA LYS A 118 13.38 -1.15 5.02
C LYS A 118 13.97 -0.69 6.35
N TYR A 119 14.10 0.62 6.47
CA TYR A 119 14.45 1.35 7.70
C TYR A 119 13.37 2.40 7.96
N GLU A 120 13.07 2.62 9.23
CA GLU A 120 12.15 3.64 9.71
C GLU A 120 12.76 4.28 10.96
N TYR A 121 12.63 5.58 11.12
CA TYR A 121 13.25 6.33 12.24
C TYR A 121 14.76 6.08 12.38
N GLY A 122 15.47 5.90 11.27
CA GLY A 122 16.90 5.63 11.26
C GLY A 122 17.32 4.20 11.63
N GLN A 123 16.37 3.34 12.05
CA GLN A 123 16.62 1.98 12.48
C GLN A 123 16.06 0.93 11.50
N LYS A 124 16.54 -0.31 11.58
CA LYS A 124 15.95 -1.43 10.83
C LYS A 124 14.48 -1.58 11.20
N HIS A 125 13.59 -1.56 10.21
CA HIS A 125 12.18 -1.83 10.46
C HIS A 125 11.97 -3.34 10.58
N MET A 126 11.81 -3.80 11.81
CA MET A 126 11.69 -5.23 12.13
C MET A 126 10.23 -5.66 12.18
N ASP A 127 9.94 -6.83 11.62
CA ASP A 127 8.75 -7.59 11.98
C ASP A 127 9.03 -8.24 13.35
N THR A 128 8.28 -7.83 14.36
CA THR A 128 8.51 -8.25 15.75
C THR A 128 8.12 -9.71 15.99
N TYR A 129 7.18 -10.23 15.24
CA TYR A 129 6.75 -11.63 15.34
C TYR A 129 7.77 -12.59 14.70
N TYR A 130 8.15 -12.32 13.45
CA TYR A 130 9.15 -13.14 12.74
C TYR A 130 10.59 -12.78 13.06
N LYS A 131 10.83 -11.71 13.82
CA LYS A 131 12.18 -11.20 14.17
C LYS A 131 13.07 -10.98 12.94
N LYS A 132 12.46 -10.57 11.82
CA LYS A 132 13.15 -10.33 10.53
C LYS A 132 12.97 -8.90 10.10
N GLN A 133 14.01 -8.33 9.51
CA GLN A 133 13.90 -7.00 8.89
C GLN A 133 12.98 -7.06 7.68
N LEU A 134 12.06 -6.09 7.55
CA LEU A 134 11.22 -5.96 6.36
C LEU A 134 12.09 -5.71 5.13
N ALA A 135 11.83 -6.48 4.09
CA ALA A 135 12.52 -6.40 2.82
C ALA A 135 11.55 -6.63 1.65
N PHE A 136 11.75 -5.90 0.56
CA PHE A 136 10.89 -5.91 -0.61
C PHE A 136 11.73 -6.10 -1.87
N LYS A 137 11.25 -6.94 -2.79
CA LYS A 137 11.87 -7.14 -4.08
C LYS A 137 11.70 -5.89 -4.94
N ASN A 138 10.51 -5.31 -4.90
CA ASN A 138 10.10 -4.17 -5.67
C ASN A 138 9.69 -3.00 -4.78
N VAL A 139 9.98 -1.77 -5.21
CA VAL A 139 9.44 -0.55 -4.62
C VAL A 139 8.81 0.27 -5.71
N ILE A 140 7.54 0.63 -5.56
CA ILE A 140 6.82 1.54 -6.45
C ILE A 140 6.53 2.81 -5.67
N ILE A 141 6.91 3.96 -6.22
CA ILE A 141 6.49 5.26 -5.71
C ILE A 141 5.45 5.80 -6.69
N GLN A 142 4.22 5.91 -6.22
CA GLN A 142 3.09 6.41 -6.99
C GLN A 142 2.83 7.86 -6.61
N LEU A 143 3.15 8.78 -7.52
CA LEU A 143 2.99 10.22 -7.31
C LEU A 143 1.53 10.62 -7.58
N VAL A 144 0.90 11.24 -6.57
CA VAL A 144 -0.52 11.59 -6.61
C VAL A 144 -0.75 13.07 -6.31
N SER A 145 -1.87 13.60 -6.77
CA SER A 145 -2.34 14.91 -6.31
C SER A 145 -2.91 14.79 -4.91
N GLU A 146 -2.53 15.69 -4.04
CA GLU A 146 -2.99 15.81 -2.67
C GLU A 146 -3.63 17.19 -2.48
N SER A 147 -4.69 17.25 -1.69
CA SER A 147 -5.35 18.50 -1.31
C SER A 147 -6.08 18.34 0.03
N ASN A 148 -6.40 19.45 0.68
CA ASN A 148 -7.30 19.44 1.82
C ASN A 148 -8.71 19.12 1.35
N ILE A 149 -9.41 18.27 2.09
CA ILE A 149 -10.81 17.95 1.83
C ILE A 149 -11.75 18.93 2.52
N ASP A 150 -11.29 19.57 3.59
CA ASP A 150 -12.02 20.60 4.34
C ASP A 150 -11.09 21.55 5.09
N HIS A 151 -11.67 22.53 5.80
CA HIS A 151 -10.97 23.52 6.60
C HIS A 151 -10.25 22.94 7.83
N ASN A 152 -10.55 21.72 8.26
CA ASN A 152 -9.86 21.05 9.37
C ASN A 152 -8.52 20.44 8.96
N GLY A 153 -8.13 20.58 7.69
CA GLY A 153 -6.86 20.08 7.17
C GLY A 153 -6.83 18.58 6.92
N TYR A 154 -8.00 17.91 6.85
CA TYR A 154 -8.04 16.53 6.40
C TYR A 154 -7.55 16.43 4.97
N GLN A 155 -6.51 15.60 4.77
CA GLN A 155 -5.91 15.39 3.46
C GLN A 155 -6.67 14.34 2.66
N THR A 156 -6.76 14.55 1.36
CA THR A 156 -7.21 13.54 0.41
C THR A 156 -6.23 13.40 -0.74
N MET A 157 -6.05 12.17 -1.20
CA MET A 157 -5.22 11.85 -2.37
C MET A 157 -6.12 11.40 -3.52
N LYS A 158 -5.93 11.97 -4.71
CA LYS A 158 -6.70 11.63 -5.89
C LYS A 158 -6.20 10.29 -6.46
N LEU A 159 -6.96 9.23 -6.19
CA LEU A 159 -6.61 7.85 -6.58
C LEU A 159 -7.62 7.20 -7.54
N GLY A 160 -8.84 7.72 -7.66
CA GLY A 160 -9.88 7.17 -8.55
C GLY A 160 -9.96 7.91 -9.88
N ASN A 161 -10.20 7.19 -10.99
CA ASN A 161 -10.34 7.74 -12.35
C ASN A 161 -9.25 8.75 -12.71
N THR A 162 -8.01 8.39 -12.49
CA THR A 162 -6.86 9.29 -12.63
C THR A 162 -5.60 8.53 -13.03
N SER A 163 -4.61 9.29 -13.45
CA SER A 163 -3.28 8.78 -13.78
C SER A 163 -2.20 9.69 -13.21
N GLY A 164 -0.97 9.23 -13.21
CA GLY A 164 0.16 10.00 -12.71
C GLY A 164 1.50 9.37 -13.09
N LYS A 165 2.56 10.05 -12.68
CA LYS A 165 3.95 9.58 -12.79
C LYS A 165 4.35 8.83 -11.53
N GLY A 166 5.46 8.11 -11.60
CA GLY A 166 6.03 7.42 -10.45
C GLY A 166 7.42 6.88 -10.75
N TYR A 167 7.88 6.05 -9.84
CA TYR A 167 9.17 5.37 -9.95
C TYR A 167 9.02 3.90 -9.59
N TYR A 168 9.71 3.06 -10.32
CA TYR A 168 9.84 1.63 -10.01
C TYR A 168 11.28 1.31 -9.70
N TYR A 169 11.52 0.64 -8.59
CA TYR A 169 12.82 0.17 -8.14
C TYR A 169 12.80 -1.34 -8.03
N SER A 170 13.76 -1.98 -8.65
CA SER A 170 14.05 -3.41 -8.51
C SER A 170 15.50 -3.67 -8.85
N ASP A 171 16.11 -4.70 -8.27
CA ASP A 171 17.50 -5.14 -8.52
C ASP A 171 18.56 -4.02 -8.48
N GLY A 172 18.36 -3.04 -7.57
CA GLY A 172 19.29 -1.92 -7.41
C GLY A 172 19.24 -0.88 -8.52
N LYS A 173 18.21 -0.94 -9.37
CA LYS A 173 17.92 0.00 -10.45
C LYS A 173 16.62 0.74 -10.24
N ARG A 174 16.47 1.90 -10.90
CA ARG A 174 15.25 2.71 -10.92
C ARG A 174 14.91 3.12 -12.34
N ILE A 175 13.66 3.00 -12.71
CA ILE A 175 13.08 3.61 -13.92
C ILE A 175 11.95 4.56 -13.53
N SER A 176 11.62 5.51 -14.41
CA SER A 176 10.39 6.27 -14.33
C SER A 176 9.24 5.42 -14.85
N ILE A 177 8.06 5.63 -14.29
CA ILE A 177 6.85 4.92 -14.70
C ILE A 177 5.69 5.90 -14.77
N THR A 178 4.62 5.48 -15.44
CA THR A 178 3.30 6.07 -15.30
C THR A 178 2.35 5.05 -14.70
N TRP A 179 1.27 5.54 -14.10
CA TRP A 179 0.22 4.69 -13.57
C TRP A 179 -1.15 5.26 -13.95
N LYS A 180 -2.13 4.37 -14.07
CA LYS A 180 -3.53 4.73 -14.35
C LYS A 180 -4.45 3.89 -13.49
N ARG A 181 -5.47 4.51 -12.92
CA ARG A 181 -6.54 3.82 -12.22
C ARG A 181 -7.89 4.15 -12.84
N VAL A 182 -8.66 3.11 -13.14
CA VAL A 182 -10.03 3.18 -13.60
C VAL A 182 -10.95 2.70 -12.47
N GLU A 183 -11.78 3.60 -11.92
CA GLU A 183 -12.58 3.29 -10.73
C GLU A 183 -13.71 2.29 -11.03
N THR A 184 -14.30 2.37 -12.22
CA THR A 184 -15.40 1.49 -12.65
C THR A 184 -14.97 0.02 -12.80
N THR A 185 -13.79 -0.23 -13.33
CA THR A 185 -13.20 -1.57 -13.48
C THR A 185 -12.32 -1.96 -12.30
N ASN A 186 -12.06 -1.02 -11.39
CA ASN A 186 -11.11 -1.14 -10.29
C ASN A 186 -9.68 -1.54 -10.74
N GLU A 187 -9.34 -1.26 -11.98
CA GLU A 187 -8.04 -1.54 -12.57
C GLU A 187 -7.00 -0.54 -12.10
N MET A 188 -5.81 -1.04 -11.72
CA MET A 188 -4.61 -0.26 -11.52
C MET A 188 -3.53 -0.81 -12.43
N ALA A 189 -3.10 -0.02 -13.39
CA ALA A 189 -2.05 -0.39 -14.33
C ALA A 189 -0.84 0.52 -14.19
N TYR A 190 0.34 -0.05 -14.40
CA TYR A 190 1.62 0.65 -14.43
C TYR A 190 2.27 0.45 -15.79
N TYR A 191 2.97 1.46 -16.27
CA TYR A 191 3.61 1.47 -17.59
C TYR A 191 5.05 1.96 -17.45
N ASP A 192 5.94 1.41 -18.25
CA ASP A 192 7.32 1.86 -18.37
C ASP A 192 7.45 3.19 -19.15
N GLU A 193 8.69 3.67 -19.34
CA GLU A 193 8.96 4.90 -20.06
C GLU A 193 8.58 4.85 -21.55
N SER A 194 8.47 3.64 -22.12
CA SER A 194 8.05 3.41 -23.51
C SER A 194 6.53 3.25 -23.65
N GLY A 195 5.79 3.26 -22.53
CA GLY A 195 4.33 3.09 -22.52
C GLY A 195 3.87 1.62 -22.52
N ASN A 196 4.78 0.65 -22.41
CA ASN A 196 4.43 -0.75 -22.28
C ASN A 196 3.96 -1.05 -20.87
N VAL A 197 3.09 -2.05 -20.70
CA VAL A 197 2.68 -2.53 -19.36
C VAL A 197 3.91 -2.95 -18.57
N LEU A 198 4.10 -2.34 -17.41
CA LEU A 198 5.24 -2.61 -16.55
C LEU A 198 5.24 -4.05 -16.08
N THR A 199 6.29 -4.78 -16.42
CA THR A 199 6.57 -6.10 -15.86
C THR A 199 7.41 -5.93 -14.59
N ILE A 200 6.92 -6.48 -13.48
CA ILE A 200 7.59 -6.40 -12.18
C ILE A 200 8.14 -7.77 -11.77
N ASN A 201 9.23 -7.76 -11.03
CA ASN A 201 9.87 -8.98 -10.57
C ASN A 201 8.99 -9.74 -9.56
N PRO A 202 9.03 -11.08 -9.56
CA PRO A 202 8.34 -11.88 -8.56
C PRO A 202 8.84 -11.55 -7.15
N GLY A 203 7.92 -11.36 -6.21
CA GLY A 203 8.25 -11.09 -4.82
C GLY A 203 7.41 -9.99 -4.18
N LYS A 204 7.79 -9.61 -2.97
CA LYS A 204 7.06 -8.58 -2.21
C LYS A 204 7.27 -7.20 -2.83
N THR A 205 6.19 -6.47 -3.02
CA THR A 205 6.20 -5.11 -3.54
C THR A 205 5.77 -4.12 -2.45
N TYR A 206 6.56 -3.09 -2.23
CA TYR A 206 6.17 -1.93 -1.43
C TYR A 206 5.67 -0.83 -2.35
N ILE A 207 4.47 -0.34 -2.10
CA ILE A 207 3.89 0.78 -2.85
C ILE A 207 3.79 1.98 -1.92
N ALA A 208 4.53 3.04 -2.23
CA ALA A 208 4.44 4.33 -1.58
C ALA A 208 3.52 5.25 -2.41
N VAL A 209 2.35 5.57 -1.89
CA VAL A 209 1.51 6.64 -2.45
C VAL A 209 2.03 7.95 -1.88
N TYR A 210 2.53 8.85 -2.74
CA TYR A 210 3.29 10.02 -2.31
C TYR A 210 2.82 11.29 -3.05
N PRO A 211 2.72 12.44 -2.35
CA PRO A 211 2.30 13.70 -2.96
C PRO A 211 3.26 14.16 -4.06
N LYS A 212 2.73 14.42 -5.27
CA LYS A 212 3.55 14.85 -6.42
C LYS A 212 4.26 16.19 -6.21
N ASN A 213 3.67 17.09 -5.44
CA ASN A 213 4.25 18.41 -5.12
C ASN A 213 5.46 18.33 -4.18
N ARG A 214 5.73 17.17 -3.58
CA ARG A 214 6.89 16.92 -2.72
C ARG A 214 7.86 15.90 -3.32
N GLN A 215 7.74 15.57 -4.60
CA GLN A 215 8.58 14.55 -5.26
C GLN A 215 10.08 14.87 -5.19
N ASN A 216 10.46 16.16 -5.15
CA ASN A 216 11.84 16.62 -5.00
C ASN A 216 12.49 16.24 -3.67
N LEU A 217 11.71 15.85 -2.67
CA LEU A 217 12.21 15.39 -1.37
C LEU A 217 12.61 13.89 -1.39
N ILE A 218 12.21 13.15 -2.41
CA ILE A 218 12.62 11.74 -2.59
C ILE A 218 14.09 11.70 -3.02
N LYS A 219 14.90 10.94 -2.27
CA LYS A 219 16.35 10.83 -2.50
C LYS A 219 16.77 9.41 -2.72
#